data_d471d1d854a58a94b85f9385ef0e3c43
#
_entry.id   d471d1d854a58a94b85f9385ef0e3c43
#
_cell.length_a   1.000
_cell.length_b   1.000
_cell.length_c   1.000
_cell.angle_alpha   90.00
_cell.angle_beta   90.00
_cell.angle_gamma   90.00
#
_symmetry.space_group_name_H-M   'P 1'
#
loop_
_entity.id
_entity.type
_entity.pdbx_description
1 polymer ?
#
loop_
_entity_poly.entity_id
_entity_poly.type
_entity_poly.pdbx_seq_one_letter_code
_entity_poly.pdbx_strand_id
1 'polypeptide(L)'
;MEKRTYAIGIDPGQTGALAIFQLDGGEYYLNSVFDYADKDLFMPILREISLLENCASVCIEAVHSAPGQGVSSTFKFGANFGWWIGVLDALGYSYTLVSPQKWQGLIFKGFKTPMGSFTASTKIISLEVARSLFNRKYDAIGVFNRKKDHGRSDAALIGWYGILQLH
;
A
#
# COMPACT_ATOMS: atom_id res chain seq x y z
N MET A 1 26.06 1.41 12.59
CA MET A 1 24.80 0.64 12.72
C MET A 1 24.51 0.03 11.36
N GLU A 2 24.06 -1.20 11.34
CA GLU A 2 23.60 -1.85 10.11
C GLU A 2 22.30 -1.19 9.66
N LYS A 3 22.21 -0.88 8.35
CA LYS A 3 21.01 -0.25 7.79
C LYS A 3 19.87 -1.24 7.73
N ARG A 4 18.70 -0.86 8.21
CA ARG A 4 17.47 -1.64 8.05
C ARG A 4 16.97 -1.53 6.61
N THR A 5 16.28 -2.55 6.15
CA THR A 5 15.71 -2.57 4.81
C THR A 5 14.18 -2.53 4.89
N TYR A 6 13.60 -1.65 4.09
CA TYR A 6 12.16 -1.41 4.05
C TYR A 6 11.58 -1.67 2.66
N ALA A 7 10.28 -1.89 2.62
CA ALA A 7 9.47 -1.83 1.41
C ALA A 7 8.20 -1.03 1.70
N ILE A 8 7.69 -0.33 0.71
CA ILE A 8 6.62 0.64 0.86
C ILE A 8 5.52 0.36 -0.18
N GLY A 9 4.26 0.39 0.27
CA GLY A 9 3.09 0.33 -0.60
C GLY A 9 2.19 1.55 -0.39
N ILE A 10 1.67 2.11 -1.47
CA ILE A 10 0.86 3.33 -1.45
C ILE A 10 -0.41 3.15 -2.28
N ASP A 11 -1.56 3.33 -1.63
CA ASP A 11 -2.83 3.62 -2.28
C ASP A 11 -3.01 5.16 -2.29
N PRO A 12 -2.96 5.82 -3.46
CA PRO A 12 -3.04 7.27 -3.55
C PRO A 12 -4.47 7.83 -3.52
N GLY A 13 -5.47 7.01 -3.23
CA GLY A 13 -6.88 7.41 -3.15
C GLY A 13 -7.14 8.50 -2.09
N GLN A 14 -8.36 9.09 -2.10
CA GLN A 14 -8.75 10.07 -1.07
C GLN A 14 -8.80 9.46 0.33
N THR A 15 -9.19 8.20 0.43
CA THR A 15 -9.16 7.36 1.63
C THR A 15 -8.02 6.36 1.56
N GLY A 16 -6.97 6.71 0.82
CA GLY A 16 -5.80 5.89 0.63
C GLY A 16 -4.90 5.84 1.85
N ALA A 17 -3.80 5.12 1.74
CA ALA A 17 -2.91 4.85 2.84
C ALA A 17 -1.47 4.59 2.38
N LEU A 18 -0.58 4.62 3.35
CA LEU A 18 0.81 4.21 3.27
C LEU A 18 1.01 2.97 4.12
N ALA A 19 1.58 1.92 3.56
CA ALA A 19 2.03 0.73 4.29
C ALA A 19 3.54 0.63 4.25
N ILE A 20 4.17 0.39 5.40
CA ILE A 20 5.62 0.24 5.55
C ILE A 20 5.90 -1.17 6.03
N PHE A 21 6.73 -1.88 5.30
CA PHE A 21 7.28 -3.20 5.65
C PHE A 21 8.73 -3.06 6.07
N GLN A 22 9.17 -3.86 7.01
CA GLN A 22 10.55 -3.98 7.44
C GLN A 22 11.04 -5.41 7.24
N LEU A 23 12.24 -5.55 6.69
CA LEU A 23 12.94 -6.83 6.58
C LEU A 23 13.61 -7.15 7.91
N ASP A 24 13.29 -8.31 8.48
CA ASP A 24 13.93 -8.85 9.68
C ASP A 24 14.05 -10.37 9.55
N GLY A 25 15.22 -10.92 9.87
CA GLY A 25 15.47 -12.36 9.79
C GLY A 25 15.26 -12.99 8.40
N GLY A 26 15.33 -12.21 7.31
CA GLY A 26 15.10 -12.67 5.94
C GLY A 26 13.62 -12.60 5.50
N GLU A 27 12.72 -12.16 6.35
CA GLU A 27 11.29 -12.00 6.04
C GLU A 27 10.83 -10.56 6.19
N TYR A 28 9.89 -10.13 5.33
CA TYR A 28 9.24 -8.85 5.46
C TYR A 28 8.01 -8.94 6.37
N TYR A 29 7.91 -8.03 7.32
CA TYR A 29 6.77 -7.85 8.22
C TYR A 29 6.11 -6.50 7.97
N LEU A 30 4.79 -6.46 8.09
CA LEU A 30 4.03 -5.21 8.02
C LEU A 30 4.30 -4.40 9.30
N ASN A 31 5.21 -3.44 9.22
CA ASN A 31 5.63 -2.63 10.37
C ASN A 31 4.56 -1.61 10.80
N SER A 32 4.01 -0.86 9.84
CA SER A 32 3.02 0.17 10.11
C SER A 32 2.17 0.50 8.90
N VAL A 33 0.95 1.01 9.16
CA VAL A 33 0.04 1.52 8.14
C VAL A 33 -0.55 2.84 8.62
N PHE A 34 -0.50 3.85 7.76
CA PHE A 34 -1.00 5.21 8.02
C PHE A 34 -2.07 5.57 7.01
N ASP A 35 -3.15 6.20 7.44
CA ASP A 35 -4.11 6.83 6.54
C ASP A 35 -3.46 8.05 5.85
N TYR A 36 -3.84 8.36 4.62
CA TYR A 36 -3.33 9.53 3.90
C TYR A 36 -3.50 10.84 4.68
N ALA A 37 -4.52 10.92 5.53
CA ALA A 37 -4.77 12.07 6.40
C ALA A 37 -3.68 12.28 7.47
N ASP A 38 -2.92 11.24 7.83
CA ASP A 38 -1.95 11.24 8.92
C ASP A 38 -0.54 11.64 8.45
N LYS A 39 -0.45 12.61 7.52
CA LYS A 39 0.82 13.03 6.88
C LYS A 39 1.88 13.45 7.87
N ASP A 40 1.49 14.17 8.92
CA ASP A 40 2.42 14.67 9.93
C ASP A 40 3.08 13.53 10.71
N LEU A 41 2.44 12.35 10.77
CA LEU A 41 2.99 11.17 11.42
C LEU A 41 3.97 10.41 10.53
N PHE A 42 3.65 10.21 9.25
CA PHE A 42 4.47 9.36 8.39
C PHE A 42 5.56 10.10 7.59
N MET A 43 5.43 11.40 7.35
CA MET A 43 6.44 12.17 6.61
C MET A 43 7.84 12.13 7.26
N PRO A 44 7.98 12.29 8.59
CA PRO A 44 9.28 12.13 9.24
C PRO A 44 9.88 10.73 9.04
N ILE A 45 9.04 9.69 9.07
CA ILE A 45 9.46 8.29 8.90
C ILE A 45 9.98 8.07 7.46
N LEU A 46 9.23 8.54 6.44
CA LEU A 46 9.66 8.45 5.05
C LEU A 46 11.01 9.16 4.84
N ARG A 47 11.17 10.35 5.44
CA ARG A 47 12.43 11.09 5.36
C ARG A 47 13.58 10.33 6.03
N GLU A 48 13.35 9.73 7.19
CA GLU A 48 14.36 8.93 7.87
C GLU A 48 14.78 7.72 7.02
N ILE A 49 13.82 6.96 6.48
CA ILE A 49 14.10 5.82 5.62
C ILE A 49 14.91 6.26 4.38
N SER A 50 14.56 7.37 3.73
CA SER A 50 15.25 7.84 2.52
C SER A 50 16.69 8.25 2.78
N LEU A 51 17.00 8.80 3.95
CA LEU A 51 18.32 9.34 4.29
C LEU A 51 19.24 8.33 4.97
N LEU A 52 18.69 7.48 5.81
CA LEU A 52 19.48 6.70 6.78
C LEU A 52 19.40 5.18 6.55
N GLU A 53 18.39 4.70 5.86
CA GLU A 53 18.08 3.28 5.74
C GLU A 53 18.10 2.81 4.27
N ASN A 54 17.79 1.54 4.03
CA ASN A 54 17.61 0.99 2.68
C ASN A 54 16.11 0.86 2.37
N CYS A 55 15.72 1.21 1.14
CA CYS A 55 14.38 0.92 0.64
C CYS A 55 14.47 0.04 -0.60
N ALA A 56 14.08 -1.22 -0.47
CA ALA A 56 14.22 -2.21 -1.52
C ALA A 56 13.11 -2.10 -2.59
N SER A 57 11.93 -1.62 -2.20
CA SER A 57 10.79 -1.47 -3.11
C SER A 57 9.86 -0.36 -2.63
N VAL A 58 9.42 0.47 -3.58
CA VAL A 58 8.29 1.39 -3.40
C VAL A 58 7.31 1.13 -4.53
N CYS A 59 6.10 0.70 -4.20
CA CYS A 59 5.02 0.52 -5.15
C CYS A 59 3.87 1.49 -4.84
N ILE A 60 3.40 2.18 -5.86
CA ILE A 60 2.23 3.06 -5.79
C ILE A 60 1.24 2.64 -6.87
N GLU A 61 -0.05 2.60 -6.53
CA GLU A 61 -1.07 2.26 -7.51
C GLU A 61 -1.13 3.29 -8.64
N ALA A 62 -1.04 2.81 -9.86
CA ALA A 62 -1.24 3.62 -11.06
C ALA A 62 -2.72 3.97 -11.19
N VAL A 63 -3.02 5.25 -11.06
CA VAL A 63 -4.39 5.75 -11.09
C VAL A 63 -4.73 6.33 -12.45
N HIS A 64 -5.95 6.05 -12.91
CA HIS A 64 -6.50 6.59 -14.14
C HIS A 64 -7.88 7.17 -13.86
N SER A 65 -8.22 8.26 -14.56
CA SER A 65 -9.59 8.76 -14.55
C SER A 65 -10.51 7.78 -15.28
N ALA A 66 -11.66 7.48 -14.69
CA ALA A 66 -12.67 6.64 -15.31
C ALA A 66 -13.70 7.49 -16.06
N PRO A 67 -14.20 7.04 -17.23
CA PRO A 67 -15.35 7.70 -17.87
C PRO A 67 -16.54 7.84 -16.91
N GLY A 68 -17.17 9.01 -16.85
CA GLY A 68 -18.29 9.26 -15.95
C GLY A 68 -17.91 9.68 -14.53
N GLN A 69 -16.63 9.75 -14.20
CA GLN A 69 -16.18 10.31 -12.93
C GLN A 69 -16.36 11.84 -12.93
N GLY A 70 -16.95 12.38 -11.86
CA GLY A 70 -17.17 13.82 -11.75
C GLY A 70 -15.85 14.61 -11.72
N VAL A 71 -15.83 15.78 -12.38
CA VAL A 71 -14.64 16.63 -12.52
C VAL A 71 -13.95 16.93 -11.18
N SER A 72 -14.73 17.32 -10.16
CA SER A 72 -14.19 17.59 -8.81
C SER A 72 -13.53 16.38 -8.18
N SER A 73 -14.11 15.19 -8.36
CA SER A 73 -13.57 13.92 -7.85
C SER A 73 -12.27 13.56 -8.54
N THR A 74 -12.24 13.70 -9.86
CA THR A 74 -11.03 13.45 -10.69
C THR A 74 -9.91 14.42 -10.31
N PHE A 75 -10.23 15.70 -10.10
CA PHE A 75 -9.22 16.70 -9.70
C PHE A 75 -8.61 16.38 -8.33
N LYS A 76 -9.43 16.07 -7.32
CA LYS A 76 -8.96 15.71 -5.98
C LYS A 76 -8.09 14.45 -6.00
N PHE A 77 -8.50 13.47 -6.79
CA PHE A 77 -7.75 12.21 -6.94
C PHE A 77 -6.41 12.45 -7.63
N GLY A 78 -6.38 13.22 -8.72
CA GLY A 78 -5.16 13.62 -9.39
C GLY A 78 -4.23 14.45 -8.50
N ALA A 79 -4.78 15.34 -7.68
CA ALA A 79 -4.01 16.12 -6.72
C ALA A 79 -3.33 15.24 -5.65
N ASN A 80 -4.05 14.24 -5.11
CA ASN A 80 -3.47 13.30 -4.15
C ASN A 80 -2.37 12.44 -4.79
N PHE A 81 -2.61 11.92 -5.98
CA PHE A 81 -1.59 11.17 -6.72
C PHE A 81 -0.36 12.02 -7.00
N GLY A 82 -0.55 13.24 -7.52
CA GLY A 82 0.55 14.18 -7.78
C GLY A 82 1.33 14.54 -6.52
N TRP A 83 0.64 14.67 -5.38
CA TRP A 83 1.30 14.89 -4.09
C TRP A 83 2.22 13.73 -3.72
N TRP A 84 1.77 12.47 -3.86
CA TRP A 84 2.61 11.30 -3.59
C TRP A 84 3.83 11.25 -4.51
N ILE A 85 3.63 11.44 -5.81
CA ILE A 85 4.75 11.49 -6.77
C ILE A 85 5.75 12.57 -6.39
N GLY A 86 5.28 13.79 -6.08
CA GLY A 86 6.15 14.89 -5.65
C GLY A 86 6.92 14.59 -4.36
N VAL A 87 6.31 13.91 -3.40
CA VAL A 87 6.99 13.49 -2.16
C VAL A 87 8.06 12.45 -2.45
N LEU A 88 7.73 11.41 -3.24
CA LEU A 88 8.69 10.36 -3.58
C LEU A 88 9.89 10.91 -4.35
N ASP A 89 9.64 11.76 -5.33
CA ASP A 89 10.71 12.43 -6.11
C ASP A 89 11.57 13.35 -5.22
N ALA A 90 10.95 14.15 -4.36
CA ALA A 90 11.67 15.07 -3.48
C ALA A 90 12.53 14.34 -2.44
N LEU A 91 12.12 13.15 -2.00
CA LEU A 91 12.87 12.30 -1.09
C LEU A 91 13.85 11.35 -1.79
N GLY A 92 13.89 11.35 -3.13
CA GLY A 92 14.80 10.54 -3.92
C GLY A 92 14.47 9.05 -3.97
N TYR A 93 13.19 8.70 -3.75
CA TYR A 93 12.74 7.31 -3.88
C TYR A 93 12.63 6.89 -5.36
N SER A 94 13.17 5.71 -5.68
CA SER A 94 12.79 5.00 -6.90
C SER A 94 11.49 4.24 -6.63
N TYR A 95 10.48 4.38 -7.49
CA TYR A 95 9.18 3.75 -7.30
C TYR A 95 8.64 3.12 -8.58
N THR A 96 7.75 2.16 -8.42
CA THR A 96 7.04 1.47 -9.51
C THR A 96 5.56 1.80 -9.46
N LEU A 97 5.03 2.26 -10.60
CA LEU A 97 3.59 2.39 -10.81
C LEU A 97 2.99 1.03 -11.17
N VAL A 98 2.02 0.56 -10.40
CA VAL A 98 1.37 -0.72 -10.63
C VAL A 98 -0.13 -0.56 -10.85
N SER A 99 -0.66 -1.12 -11.94
CA SER A 99 -2.11 -1.06 -12.16
C SER A 99 -2.86 -1.99 -11.19
N PRO A 100 -4.12 -1.64 -10.84
CA PRO A 100 -4.97 -2.51 -10.02
C PRO A 100 -5.05 -3.94 -10.53
N GLN A 101 -5.19 -4.13 -11.84
CA GLN A 101 -5.29 -5.45 -12.46
C GLN A 101 -4.04 -6.31 -12.23
N LYS A 102 -2.84 -5.69 -12.22
CA LYS A 102 -1.59 -6.42 -12.02
C LYS A 102 -1.44 -6.92 -10.60
N TRP A 103 -1.56 -6.03 -9.61
CA TRP A 103 -1.35 -6.44 -8.23
C TRP A 103 -2.49 -7.32 -7.71
N GLN A 104 -3.76 -7.01 -8.05
CA GLN A 104 -4.90 -7.85 -7.69
C GLN A 104 -4.83 -9.23 -8.34
N GLY A 105 -4.48 -9.29 -9.61
CA GLY A 105 -4.34 -10.55 -10.34
C GLY A 105 -3.30 -11.50 -9.75
N LEU A 106 -2.21 -10.96 -9.17
CA LEU A 106 -1.20 -11.76 -8.48
C LEU A 106 -1.64 -12.11 -7.06
N ILE A 107 -2.03 -11.12 -6.28
CA ILE A 107 -2.29 -11.25 -4.85
C ILE A 107 -3.56 -12.06 -4.56
N PHE A 108 -4.62 -11.89 -5.34
CA PHE A 108 -5.89 -12.61 -5.13
C PHE A 108 -5.89 -14.02 -5.74
N LYS A 109 -4.86 -14.37 -6.52
CA LYS A 109 -4.74 -15.70 -7.11
C LYS A 109 -4.61 -16.76 -6.01
N GLY A 110 -5.60 -17.63 -5.90
CA GLY A 110 -5.63 -18.70 -4.90
C GLY A 110 -6.37 -18.35 -3.60
N PHE A 111 -6.77 -17.12 -3.36
CA PHE A 111 -7.69 -16.78 -2.29
C PHE A 111 -9.12 -17.18 -2.71
N LYS A 112 -9.63 -18.24 -2.10
CA LYS A 112 -11.06 -18.58 -2.18
C LYS A 112 -11.80 -17.63 -1.26
N THR A 113 -12.65 -16.77 -1.82
CA THR A 113 -13.61 -16.01 -1.00
C THR A 113 -14.44 -17.01 -0.19
N PRO A 114 -14.63 -16.81 1.13
CA PRO A 114 -15.35 -17.73 2.00
C PRO A 114 -16.82 -18.00 1.61
N MET A 115 -17.37 -17.18 0.76
CA MET A 115 -18.70 -17.36 0.20
C MET A 115 -18.56 -17.31 -1.32
N GLY A 116 -18.83 -18.41 -1.99
CA GLY A 116 -18.86 -18.58 -3.45
C GLY A 116 -19.66 -17.55 -4.25
N SER A 117 -19.60 -16.31 -3.84
CA SER A 117 -20.25 -15.14 -4.42
C SER A 117 -19.30 -14.46 -5.38
N PHE A 118 -19.54 -14.63 -6.67
CA PHE A 118 -18.94 -13.85 -7.76
C PHE A 118 -19.19 -12.32 -7.68
N THR A 119 -19.79 -11.82 -6.60
CA THR A 119 -20.26 -10.43 -6.44
C THR A 119 -19.63 -9.69 -5.26
N ALA A 120 -18.67 -10.26 -4.54
CA ALA A 120 -17.97 -9.51 -3.51
C ALA A 120 -17.17 -8.36 -4.17
N SER A 121 -17.36 -7.13 -3.69
CA SER A 121 -16.58 -5.98 -4.19
C SER A 121 -15.10 -6.24 -3.93
N THR A 122 -14.22 -5.78 -4.82
CA THR A 122 -12.76 -5.89 -4.66
C THR A 122 -12.28 -5.36 -3.32
N LYS A 123 -12.96 -4.36 -2.74
CA LYS A 123 -12.67 -3.80 -1.41
C LYS A 123 -12.83 -4.81 -0.26
N ILE A 124 -13.86 -5.65 -0.32
CA ILE A 124 -14.07 -6.70 0.68
C ILE A 124 -12.99 -7.76 0.53
N ILE A 125 -12.69 -8.16 -0.71
CA ILE A 125 -11.64 -9.14 -1.01
C ILE A 125 -10.29 -8.65 -0.50
N SER A 126 -9.88 -7.42 -0.82
CA SER A 126 -8.63 -6.83 -0.34
C SER A 126 -8.51 -6.89 1.18
N LEU A 127 -9.57 -6.53 1.89
CA LEU A 127 -9.56 -6.51 3.35
C LEU A 127 -9.40 -7.91 3.95
N GLU A 128 -10.08 -8.91 3.40
CA GLU A 128 -9.98 -10.30 3.84
C GLU A 128 -8.59 -10.90 3.53
N VAL A 129 -8.08 -10.62 2.34
CA VAL A 129 -6.73 -11.06 1.94
C VAL A 129 -5.66 -10.44 2.83
N ALA A 130 -5.75 -9.13 3.09
CA ALA A 130 -4.81 -8.44 3.98
C ALA A 130 -4.85 -9.00 5.40
N ARG A 131 -6.05 -9.25 5.96
CA ARG A 131 -6.22 -9.89 7.27
C ARG A 131 -5.62 -11.30 7.34
N SER A 132 -5.70 -12.05 6.25
CA SER A 132 -5.12 -13.39 6.17
C SER A 132 -3.59 -13.38 6.06
N LEU A 133 -3.03 -12.45 5.27
CA LEU A 133 -1.59 -12.37 5.03
C LEU A 133 -0.83 -11.71 6.20
N PHE A 134 -1.41 -10.67 6.81
CA PHE A 134 -0.75 -9.84 7.82
C PHE A 134 -1.32 -10.08 9.22
N ASN A 135 -1.19 -11.30 9.73
CA ASN A 135 -1.61 -11.71 11.08
C ASN A 135 -0.48 -12.38 11.86
N ARG A 136 0.76 -12.26 11.38
CA ARG A 136 1.93 -12.87 12.01
C ARG A 136 2.33 -12.11 13.27
N LYS A 137 3.16 -12.72 14.12
CA LYS A 137 3.57 -12.19 15.43
C LYS A 137 4.14 -10.75 15.39
N TYR A 138 4.82 -10.40 14.30
CA TYR A 138 5.50 -9.11 14.16
C TYR A 138 4.77 -8.13 13.23
N ASP A 139 3.64 -8.54 12.66
CA ASP A 139 2.82 -7.65 11.85
C ASP A 139 2.08 -6.62 12.72
N ALA A 140 1.83 -5.44 12.18
CA ALA A 140 1.06 -4.40 12.84
C ALA A 140 -0.34 -4.88 13.20
N ILE A 141 -0.69 -4.84 14.49
CA ILE A 141 -1.95 -5.39 15.01
C ILE A 141 -3.09 -4.38 14.82
N GLY A 142 -4.26 -4.88 14.44
CA GLY A 142 -5.51 -4.11 14.45
C GLY A 142 -5.67 -3.10 13.30
N VAL A 143 -4.72 -3.02 12.37
CA VAL A 143 -4.76 -2.03 11.28
C VAL A 143 -5.85 -2.27 10.25
N PHE A 144 -6.45 -3.49 10.22
CA PHE A 144 -7.51 -3.89 9.30
C PHE A 144 -8.82 -4.26 9.99
N ASN A 145 -9.07 -3.77 11.20
CA ASN A 145 -10.22 -4.20 12.01
C ASN A 145 -11.55 -3.61 11.51
N ARG A 146 -11.55 -2.42 10.93
CA ARG A 146 -12.75 -1.73 10.49
C ARG A 146 -13.14 -2.12 9.06
N LYS A 147 -14.43 -2.15 8.75
CA LYS A 147 -14.92 -2.37 7.37
C LYS A 147 -14.44 -1.29 6.38
N LYS A 148 -14.10 -0.11 6.86
CA LYS A 148 -13.62 1.01 6.04
C LYS A 148 -12.11 1.04 5.81
N ASP A 149 -11.36 0.07 6.34
CA ASP A 149 -9.89 0.01 6.22
C ASP A 149 -9.41 -0.52 4.84
N HIS A 150 -10.24 -0.43 3.80
CA HIS A 150 -9.90 -0.87 2.46
C HIS A 150 -8.73 -0.09 1.84
N GLY A 151 -8.57 1.21 2.09
CA GLY A 151 -7.39 1.95 1.67
C GLY A 151 -6.11 1.42 2.32
N ARG A 152 -6.17 1.05 3.61
CA ARG A 152 -5.07 0.43 4.33
C ARG A 152 -4.71 -0.94 3.80
N SER A 153 -5.74 -1.77 3.52
CA SER A 153 -5.52 -3.10 2.95
C SER A 153 -4.92 -3.00 1.55
N ASP A 154 -5.42 -2.10 0.70
CA ASP A 154 -4.90 -1.92 -0.64
C ASP A 154 -3.44 -1.46 -0.61
N ALA A 155 -3.07 -0.48 0.21
CA ALA A 155 -1.68 -0.05 0.38
C ALA A 155 -0.77 -1.19 0.85
N ALA A 156 -1.21 -2.01 1.82
CA ALA A 156 -0.44 -3.16 2.29
C ALA A 156 -0.27 -4.22 1.18
N LEU A 157 -1.32 -4.52 0.42
CA LEU A 157 -1.25 -5.51 -0.67
C LEU A 157 -0.41 -5.01 -1.85
N ILE A 158 -0.43 -3.71 -2.15
CA ILE A 158 0.45 -3.07 -3.15
C ILE A 158 1.92 -3.19 -2.73
N GLY A 159 2.23 -2.91 -1.46
CA GLY A 159 3.58 -3.08 -0.91
C GLY A 159 4.05 -4.54 -0.95
N TRP A 160 3.16 -5.47 -0.59
CA TRP A 160 3.44 -6.90 -0.67
C TRP A 160 3.67 -7.38 -2.11
N TYR A 161 2.89 -6.87 -3.06
CA TYR A 161 3.16 -7.08 -4.48
C TYR A 161 4.58 -6.66 -4.85
N GLY A 162 5.04 -5.48 -4.42
CA GLY A 162 6.40 -5.01 -4.65
C GLY A 162 7.48 -5.93 -4.07
N ILE A 163 7.27 -6.44 -2.86
CA ILE A 163 8.17 -7.41 -2.22
C ILE A 163 8.28 -8.70 -3.04
N LEU A 164 7.16 -9.22 -3.55
CA LEU A 164 7.15 -10.42 -4.39
C LEU A 164 7.85 -10.24 -5.75
N GLN A 165 8.12 -9.01 -6.18
CA GLN A 165 8.88 -8.72 -7.40
C GLN A 165 10.40 -8.61 -7.15
N LEU A 166 10.87 -8.67 -5.90
CA LEU A 166 12.29 -8.61 -5.55
C LEU A 166 13.03 -9.94 -5.80
N HIS A 167 12.26 -11.00 -6.05
CA HIS A 167 12.73 -12.35 -6.32
C HIS A 167 12.33 -12.78 -7.72
#